data_63b45f222c037fbd8028b8e90508f969
#
_entry.id   63b45f222c037fbd8028b8e90508f969
#
_cell.length_a   1.000
_cell.length_b   1.000
_cell.length_c   1.000
_cell.angle_alpha   90.00
_cell.angle_beta   90.00
_cell.angle_gamma   90.00
#
_symmetry.space_group_name_H-M   'P 1'
#
loop_
_entity.id
_entity.type
_entity.pdbx_description
1 polymer ?
#
loop_
_entity_poly.entity_id
_entity_poly.type
_entity_poly.pdbx_seq_one_letter_code
_entity_poly.pdbx_strand_id
1 'polypeptide(L)'
;MDHGIPANPYNPHAWIIGEPSIGPGTWVGAFTVLDGSGGLAIGAGCDISCGVHIYTHSTVRRCVTGRACPEVDRAPVRIGDRVFLGAHAVVLMGVTIGDQAVVGAGAVVCSDIPARTLAVGVPARPTARVVVDGSEVRFEPLHTAVFS
;
A
#
# COMPACT_ATOMS: atom_id res chain seq x y z
N MET A 1 -26.13 -4.98 -5.68
CA MET A 1 -25.81 -6.40 -5.44
C MET A 1 -24.94 -6.49 -4.20
N ASP A 2 -25.38 -7.24 -3.22
CA ASP A 2 -24.60 -7.45 -2.01
C ASP A 2 -23.59 -8.58 -2.28
N HIS A 3 -22.31 -8.24 -2.24
CA HIS A 3 -21.23 -9.20 -2.44
C HIS A 3 -20.73 -9.79 -1.11
N GLY A 4 -21.46 -9.60 -0.02
CA GLY A 4 -21.03 -10.03 1.30
C GLY A 4 -19.84 -9.23 1.84
N ILE A 5 -19.41 -8.20 1.14
CA ILE A 5 -18.34 -7.31 1.60
C ILE A 5 -18.97 -6.19 2.42
N PRO A 6 -18.52 -5.98 3.66
CA PRO A 6 -19.08 -4.93 4.50
C PRO A 6 -18.96 -3.55 3.85
N ALA A 7 -19.96 -2.72 4.07
CA ALA A 7 -19.87 -1.33 3.66
C ALA A 7 -18.71 -0.64 4.39
N ASN A 8 -18.02 0.23 3.67
CA ASN A 8 -16.89 0.99 4.17
C ASN A 8 -17.15 2.46 3.81
N PRO A 9 -16.58 3.53 4.36
CA PRO A 9 -15.14 3.73 4.13
C PRO A 9 -14.22 3.12 5.18
N TYR A 10 -14.63 2.99 6.42
CA TYR A 10 -13.68 2.54 7.41
C TYR A 10 -14.27 1.39 8.21
N ASN A 11 -13.62 0.25 8.14
CA ASN A 11 -13.97 -0.88 8.98
C ASN A 11 -13.75 -0.49 10.45
N PRO A 12 -14.68 -0.80 11.38
CA PRO A 12 -14.50 -0.47 12.79
C PRO A 12 -13.28 -1.15 13.43
N HIS A 13 -12.73 -2.19 12.79
CA HIS A 13 -11.51 -2.85 13.25
C HIS A 13 -10.25 -2.34 12.51
N ALA A 14 -10.32 -1.26 11.76
CA ALA A 14 -9.15 -0.59 11.21
C ALA A 14 -8.60 0.40 12.23
N TRP A 15 -7.27 0.43 12.36
CA TRP A 15 -6.60 1.41 13.20
C TRP A 15 -6.07 2.55 12.34
N ILE A 16 -6.69 3.70 12.48
CA ILE A 16 -6.31 4.90 11.72
C ILE A 16 -5.64 5.87 12.69
N ILE A 17 -4.39 6.20 12.39
CA ILE A 17 -3.56 7.11 13.19
C ILE A 17 -3.51 8.45 12.48
N GLY A 18 -3.79 9.54 13.21
CA GLY A 18 -3.82 10.87 12.63
C GLY A 18 -4.96 11.06 11.65
N GLU A 19 -4.73 11.86 10.62
CA GLU A 19 -5.74 12.22 9.64
C GLU A 19 -5.25 11.95 8.22
N PRO A 20 -5.18 10.67 7.79
CA PRO A 20 -4.83 10.39 6.40
C PRO A 20 -5.90 10.92 5.45
N SER A 21 -5.46 11.36 4.26
CA SER A 21 -6.36 11.70 3.17
C SER A 21 -6.73 10.42 2.42
N ILE A 22 -8.01 10.11 2.33
CA ILE A 22 -8.50 8.90 1.66
C ILE A 22 -9.57 9.32 0.66
N GLY A 23 -9.35 9.03 -0.61
CA GLY A 23 -10.25 9.41 -1.68
C GLY A 23 -11.58 8.65 -1.67
N PRO A 24 -12.58 9.16 -2.40
CA PRO A 24 -13.91 8.56 -2.43
C PRO A 24 -13.87 7.15 -3.05
N GLY A 25 -14.74 6.28 -2.55
CA GLY A 25 -14.87 4.91 -3.07
C GLY A 25 -13.74 3.97 -2.67
N THR A 26 -12.77 4.40 -1.89
CA THR A 26 -11.72 3.52 -1.37
C THR A 26 -12.27 2.67 -0.24
N TRP A 27 -12.06 1.38 -0.35
CA TRP A 27 -12.47 0.41 0.67
C TRP A 27 -11.29 0.06 1.57
N VAL A 28 -11.53 0.02 2.87
CA VAL A 28 -10.51 -0.28 3.88
C VAL A 28 -10.96 -1.49 4.70
N GLY A 29 -10.19 -2.55 4.66
CA GLY A 29 -10.52 -3.81 5.32
C GLY A 29 -10.24 -3.80 6.83
N ALA A 30 -10.66 -4.88 7.48
CA ALA A 30 -10.43 -5.10 8.91
C ALA A 30 -8.95 -5.31 9.22
N PHE A 31 -8.55 -4.94 10.43
CA PHE A 31 -7.20 -5.17 10.97
C PHE A 31 -6.10 -4.48 10.16
N THR A 32 -6.46 -3.42 9.47
CA THR A 32 -5.50 -2.54 8.80
C THR A 32 -4.93 -1.53 9.78
N VAL A 33 -3.71 -1.06 9.49
CA VAL A 33 -3.11 0.09 10.16
C VAL A 33 -2.82 1.14 9.10
N LEU A 34 -3.46 2.29 9.22
CA LEU A 34 -3.25 3.43 8.31
C LEU A 34 -2.62 4.56 9.11
N ASP A 35 -1.31 4.67 9.04
CA ASP A 35 -0.56 5.66 9.79
C ASP A 35 -0.42 6.95 9.00
N GLY A 36 -1.19 7.96 9.40
CA GLY A 36 -1.15 9.29 8.81
C GLY A 36 -0.16 10.25 9.49
N SER A 37 0.58 9.81 10.50
CA SER A 37 1.40 10.72 11.32
C SER A 37 2.51 11.42 10.54
N GLY A 38 3.03 10.80 9.48
CA GLY A 38 4.05 11.39 8.60
C GLY A 38 3.51 11.89 7.26
N GLY A 39 2.19 11.85 7.08
CA GLY A 39 1.51 12.21 5.85
C GLY A 39 1.16 10.99 5.00
N LEU A 40 -0.10 10.60 4.99
CA LEU A 40 -0.60 9.50 4.16
C LEU A 40 -1.71 10.02 3.27
N ALA A 41 -1.55 9.84 1.96
CA ALA A 41 -2.59 10.14 0.98
C ALA A 41 -2.88 8.89 0.16
N ILE A 42 -4.13 8.46 0.18
CA ILE A 42 -4.65 7.34 -0.61
C ILE A 42 -5.69 7.90 -1.58
N GLY A 43 -5.57 7.55 -2.84
CA GLY A 43 -6.47 8.03 -3.88
C GLY A 43 -7.87 7.43 -3.82
N ALA A 44 -8.61 7.60 -4.89
CA ALA A 44 -9.99 7.14 -5.04
C ALA A 44 -10.05 5.70 -5.57
N GLY A 45 -11.09 4.98 -5.17
CA GLY A 45 -11.39 3.66 -5.72
C GLY A 45 -10.36 2.58 -5.43
N CYS A 46 -9.59 2.72 -4.36
CA CYS A 46 -8.61 1.71 -3.94
C CYS A 46 -9.25 0.62 -3.11
N ASP A 47 -8.64 -0.56 -3.11
CA ASP A 47 -8.97 -1.62 -2.17
C ASP A 47 -7.77 -1.90 -1.27
N ILE A 48 -7.91 -1.56 0.00
CA ILE A 48 -6.92 -1.82 1.03
C ILE A 48 -7.38 -3.07 1.78
N SER A 49 -6.81 -4.21 1.43
CA SER A 49 -7.26 -5.51 1.94
C SER A 49 -7.00 -5.67 3.43
N CYS A 50 -7.65 -6.66 4.03
CA CYS A 50 -7.51 -6.94 5.46
C CYS A 50 -6.05 -7.16 5.85
N GLY A 51 -5.66 -6.63 6.99
CA GLY A 51 -4.32 -6.81 7.54
C GLY A 51 -3.23 -5.98 6.89
N VAL A 52 -3.55 -5.11 5.93
CA VAL A 52 -2.56 -4.20 5.33
C VAL A 52 -2.11 -3.17 6.36
N HIS A 53 -0.80 -2.96 6.44
CA HIS A 53 -0.22 -1.93 7.28
C HIS A 53 0.53 -0.92 6.42
N ILE A 54 0.21 0.36 6.61
CA ILE A 54 0.88 1.46 5.92
C ILE A 54 1.49 2.37 6.98
N TYR A 55 2.80 2.50 6.95
CA TYR A 55 3.55 3.30 7.92
C TYR A 55 4.19 4.52 7.26
N THR A 56 4.11 5.65 7.97
CA THR A 56 4.74 6.91 7.58
C THR A 56 5.76 7.37 8.60
N HIS A 57 6.13 6.49 9.53
CA HIS A 57 7.13 6.77 10.56
C HIS A 57 7.98 5.53 10.85
N SER A 58 9.11 5.76 11.50
CA SER A 58 9.96 4.69 12.03
C SER A 58 10.62 5.17 13.32
N THR A 59 10.71 4.28 14.28
CA THR A 59 11.43 4.52 15.54
C THR A 59 12.71 3.70 15.63
N VAL A 60 13.18 3.14 14.51
CA VAL A 60 14.37 2.27 14.49
C VAL A 60 15.56 2.99 15.12
N ARG A 61 15.87 4.19 14.64
CA ARG A 61 17.03 4.94 15.13
C ARG A 61 16.90 5.27 16.62
N ARG A 62 15.72 5.66 17.07
CA ARG A 62 15.43 5.88 18.48
C ARG A 62 15.62 4.61 19.32
N CYS A 63 15.15 3.50 18.82
CA CYS A 63 15.21 2.23 19.53
C CYS A 63 16.63 1.72 19.68
N VAL A 64 17.37 1.61 18.56
CA VAL A 64 18.69 0.96 18.56
C VAL A 64 19.77 1.81 19.21
N THR A 65 19.56 3.12 19.34
CA THR A 65 20.48 4.00 20.05
C THR A 65 20.20 4.08 21.55
N GLY A 66 19.27 3.28 22.07
CA GLY A 66 18.86 3.39 23.47
C GLY A 66 18.28 4.76 23.80
N ARG A 67 17.60 5.37 22.82
CA ARG A 67 17.01 6.72 22.88
C ARG A 67 17.99 7.87 22.92
N ALA A 68 19.27 7.63 22.58
CA ALA A 68 20.24 8.71 22.39
C ALA A 68 19.82 9.65 21.25
N CYS A 69 19.13 9.08 20.23
CA CYS A 69 18.42 9.85 19.22
C CYS A 69 16.91 9.72 19.49
N PRO A 70 16.27 10.71 20.12
CA PRO A 70 14.89 10.58 20.58
C PRO A 70 13.85 10.79 19.48
N GLU A 71 14.25 11.32 18.32
CA GLU A 71 13.33 11.67 17.24
C GLU A 71 12.69 10.44 16.59
N VAL A 72 11.46 10.64 16.14
CA VAL A 72 10.75 9.72 15.26
C VAL A 72 11.00 10.15 13.82
N ASP A 73 11.51 9.25 13.01
CA ASP A 73 11.70 9.52 11.58
C ASP A 73 10.35 9.43 10.87
N ARG A 74 10.07 10.36 9.97
CA ARG A 74 8.82 10.42 9.22
C ARG A 74 9.10 10.69 7.75
N ALA A 75 8.32 10.03 6.90
CA ALA A 75 8.29 10.31 5.47
C ALA A 75 6.91 9.97 4.94
N PRO A 76 6.34 10.79 4.04
CA PRO A 76 4.99 10.57 3.55
C PRO A 76 4.90 9.33 2.65
N VAL A 77 3.71 8.73 2.61
CA VAL A 77 3.33 7.69 1.66
C VAL A 77 2.21 8.23 0.78
N ARG A 78 2.34 8.02 -0.52
CA ARG A 78 1.33 8.41 -1.51
C ARG A 78 0.91 7.18 -2.29
N ILE A 79 -0.39 6.93 -2.32
CA ILE A 79 -1.01 5.83 -3.07
C ILE A 79 -1.99 6.47 -4.03
N GLY A 80 -1.84 6.16 -5.32
CA GLY A 80 -2.68 6.71 -6.37
C GLY A 80 -4.10 6.17 -6.37
N ASP A 81 -4.79 6.32 -7.49
CA ASP A 81 -6.16 5.89 -7.66
C ASP A 81 -6.23 4.43 -8.11
N ARG A 82 -7.28 3.74 -7.67
CA ARG A 82 -7.55 2.35 -8.09
C ARG A 82 -6.38 1.41 -7.87
N VAL A 83 -5.69 1.57 -6.75
CA VAL A 83 -4.62 0.69 -6.32
C VAL A 83 -5.20 -0.43 -5.47
N PHE A 84 -4.74 -1.65 -5.73
CA PHE A 84 -5.06 -2.82 -4.93
C PHE A 84 -3.88 -3.18 -4.05
N LEU A 85 -4.08 -3.21 -2.74
CA LEU A 85 -3.10 -3.73 -1.79
C LEU A 85 -3.62 -5.05 -1.25
N GLY A 86 -2.91 -6.12 -1.55
CA GLY A 86 -3.26 -7.48 -1.14
C GLY A 86 -3.19 -7.68 0.38
N ALA A 87 -3.91 -8.69 0.89
CA ALA A 87 -3.98 -8.96 2.31
C ALA A 87 -2.59 -9.08 2.95
N HIS A 88 -2.43 -8.46 4.11
CA HIS A 88 -1.19 -8.47 4.88
C HIS A 88 0.02 -7.82 4.19
N ALA A 89 -0.19 -7.06 3.12
CA ALA A 89 0.90 -6.26 2.57
C ALA A 89 1.30 -5.16 3.56
N VAL A 90 2.58 -4.80 3.52
CA VAL A 90 3.14 -3.71 4.34
C VAL A 90 3.74 -2.68 3.42
N VAL A 91 3.41 -1.41 3.64
CA VAL A 91 3.99 -0.28 2.91
C VAL A 91 4.79 0.55 3.91
N LEU A 92 6.08 0.73 3.62
CA LEU A 92 6.98 1.49 4.49
C LEU A 92 7.02 2.95 4.11
N MET A 93 7.48 3.79 5.03
CA MET A 93 7.51 5.24 4.85
C MET A 93 8.30 5.67 3.62
N GLY A 94 7.87 6.76 3.01
CA GLY A 94 8.55 7.38 1.88
C GLY A 94 8.19 6.80 0.51
N VAL A 95 7.29 5.80 0.46
CA VAL A 95 6.94 5.09 -0.79
C VAL A 95 5.82 5.81 -1.53
N THR A 96 5.94 5.87 -2.84
CA THR A 96 4.87 6.27 -3.77
C THR A 96 4.45 5.06 -4.60
N ILE A 97 3.14 4.79 -4.64
CA ILE A 97 2.54 3.73 -5.44
C ILE A 97 1.64 4.40 -6.48
N GLY A 98 1.92 4.14 -7.76
CA GLY A 98 1.21 4.77 -8.88
C GLY A 98 -0.19 4.19 -9.10
N ASP A 99 -0.98 4.88 -9.91
CA ASP A 99 -2.36 4.51 -10.21
C ASP A 99 -2.47 3.10 -10.77
N GLN A 100 -3.51 2.38 -10.39
CA GLN A 100 -3.81 1.04 -10.88
C GLN A 100 -2.69 0.02 -10.66
N ALA A 101 -1.80 0.28 -9.71
CA ALA A 101 -0.83 -0.73 -9.27
C ALA A 101 -1.52 -1.81 -8.46
N VAL A 102 -0.96 -3.00 -8.51
CA VAL A 102 -1.42 -4.16 -7.74
C VAL A 102 -0.25 -4.66 -6.90
N VAL A 103 -0.45 -4.71 -5.60
CA VAL A 103 0.54 -5.24 -4.65
C VAL A 103 0.04 -6.58 -4.15
N GLY A 104 0.86 -7.61 -4.32
CA GLY A 104 0.50 -8.96 -3.92
C GLY A 104 0.35 -9.13 -2.41
N ALA A 105 -0.44 -10.14 -2.01
CA ALA A 105 -0.62 -10.44 -0.60
C ALA A 105 0.72 -10.76 0.07
N GLY A 106 0.91 -10.26 1.28
CA GLY A 106 2.12 -10.49 2.07
C GLY A 106 3.37 -9.76 1.57
N ALA A 107 3.25 -8.93 0.54
CA ALA A 107 4.39 -8.17 0.03
C ALA A 107 4.82 -7.07 1.02
N VAL A 108 6.11 -6.73 1.00
CA VAL A 108 6.63 -5.58 1.76
C VAL A 108 7.17 -4.56 0.77
N VAL A 109 6.46 -3.43 0.65
CA VAL A 109 6.81 -2.36 -0.28
C VAL A 109 7.73 -1.37 0.42
N CYS A 110 8.99 -1.34 0.01
CA CYS A 110 10.01 -0.43 0.56
C CYS A 110 10.65 0.45 -0.51
N SER A 111 10.16 0.42 -1.73
CA SER A 111 10.53 1.33 -2.82
C SER A 111 9.30 1.62 -3.68
N ASP A 112 9.38 2.69 -4.47
CA ASP A 112 8.26 3.14 -5.28
C ASP A 112 7.80 2.06 -6.27
N ILE A 113 6.49 1.99 -6.48
CA ILE A 113 5.87 1.10 -7.47
C ILE A 113 5.26 1.98 -8.56
N PRO A 114 5.68 1.80 -9.82
CA PRO A 114 5.10 2.57 -10.93
C PRO A 114 3.63 2.25 -11.13
N ALA A 115 2.91 3.16 -11.79
CA ALA A 115 1.53 2.93 -12.17
C ALA A 115 1.39 1.64 -13.02
N ARG A 116 0.24 0.99 -12.90
CA ARG A 116 -0.10 -0.21 -13.68
C ARG A 116 0.96 -1.31 -13.60
N THR A 117 1.47 -1.53 -12.41
CA THR A 117 2.52 -2.52 -12.17
C THR A 117 2.05 -3.49 -11.09
N LEU A 118 2.25 -4.77 -11.33
CA LEU A 118 2.11 -5.81 -10.31
C LEU A 118 3.46 -5.97 -9.60
N ALA A 119 3.48 -5.78 -8.31
CA ALA A 119 4.66 -5.97 -7.47
C ALA A 119 4.36 -7.01 -6.40
N VAL A 120 5.26 -7.96 -6.21
CA VAL A 120 5.09 -9.04 -5.24
C VAL A 120 6.38 -9.30 -4.49
N GLY A 121 6.27 -9.93 -3.34
CA GLY A 121 7.40 -10.46 -2.58
C GLY A 121 7.91 -9.55 -1.47
N VAL A 122 9.00 -9.99 -0.84
CA VAL A 122 9.67 -9.31 0.26
C VAL A 122 11.18 -9.26 -0.05
N PRO A 123 11.72 -8.12 -0.47
CA PRO A 123 11.02 -6.87 -0.79
C PRO A 123 10.15 -7.01 -2.05
N ALA A 124 9.09 -6.21 -2.13
CA ALA A 124 8.22 -6.21 -3.30
C ALA A 124 8.98 -5.74 -4.55
N ARG A 125 8.83 -6.48 -5.63
CA ARG A 125 9.47 -6.18 -6.91
C ARG A 125 8.45 -6.25 -8.03
N PRO A 126 8.53 -5.35 -9.02
CA PRO A 126 7.70 -5.44 -10.21
C PRO A 126 7.91 -6.77 -10.94
N THR A 127 6.81 -7.45 -11.26
CA THR A 127 6.85 -8.75 -11.97
C THR A 127 6.02 -8.73 -13.24
N ALA A 128 5.06 -7.83 -13.35
CA ALA A 128 4.18 -7.77 -14.51
C ALA A 128 3.61 -6.36 -14.67
N ARG A 129 3.13 -6.08 -15.88
CA ARG A 129 2.31 -4.91 -16.15
C ARG A 129 0.85 -5.26 -16.01
N VAL A 130 0.08 -4.37 -15.40
CA VAL A 130 -1.37 -4.48 -15.30
C VAL A 130 -2.00 -3.86 -16.55
N VAL A 131 -2.75 -4.65 -17.29
CA VAL A 131 -3.45 -4.19 -18.50
C VAL A 131 -4.95 -4.32 -18.26
N VAL A 132 -5.65 -3.19 -18.34
CA VAL A 132 -7.09 -3.11 -18.18
C VAL A 132 -7.73 -2.84 -19.53
N ASP A 133 -8.65 -3.68 -19.93
CA ASP A 133 -9.41 -3.55 -21.17
C ASP A 133 -10.89 -3.77 -20.86
N GLY A 134 -11.64 -2.67 -20.69
CA GLY A 134 -13.01 -2.73 -20.22
C GLY A 134 -13.10 -3.38 -18.84
N SER A 135 -13.74 -4.55 -18.76
CA SER A 135 -13.85 -5.35 -17.54
C SER A 135 -12.79 -6.43 -17.42
N GLU A 136 -11.91 -6.55 -18.41
CA GLU A 136 -10.86 -7.54 -18.42
C GLU A 136 -9.57 -7.00 -17.82
N VAL A 137 -8.89 -7.84 -17.05
CA VAL A 137 -7.58 -7.50 -16.47
C VAL A 137 -6.60 -8.61 -16.85
N ARG A 138 -5.45 -8.21 -17.38
CA ARG A 138 -4.35 -9.11 -17.68
C ARG A 138 -3.09 -8.64 -16.97
N PHE A 139 -2.26 -9.60 -16.58
CA PHE A 139 -0.92 -9.34 -16.08
C PHE A 139 0.08 -9.81 -17.14
N GLU A 140 0.74 -8.86 -17.78
CA GLU A 140 1.77 -9.14 -18.78
C GLU A 140 3.12 -9.21 -18.07
N PRO A 141 3.78 -10.40 -18.06
CA PRO A 141 5.08 -10.52 -17.40
C PRO A 141 6.09 -9.53 -17.95
N LEU A 142 6.87 -8.94 -17.06
CA LEU A 142 7.98 -8.09 -17.48
C LEU A 142 9.07 -8.97 -18.07
N HIS A 143 9.63 -8.53 -19.23
CA HIS A 143 10.79 -9.19 -19.80
C HIS A 143 12.00 -8.86 -18.95
N THR A 144 12.44 -9.82 -18.14
CA THR A 144 13.78 -9.72 -17.59
C THR A 144 14.76 -10.09 -18.70
N ALA A 145 15.70 -9.18 -19.01
CA ALA A 145 16.79 -9.55 -19.88
C ALA A 145 17.54 -10.71 -19.23
N VAL A 146 17.46 -11.89 -19.87
CA VAL A 146 18.26 -13.04 -19.43
C VAL A 146 19.65 -12.84 -19.98
N PHE A 147 20.57 -12.49 -19.11
CA PHE A 147 21.99 -12.52 -19.48
C PHE A 147 22.46 -13.95 -19.32
N SER A 148 22.68 -14.59 -20.44
CA SER A 148 23.33 -15.91 -20.45
C SER A 148 24.83 -15.74 -20.24
#